data_a341aa08bb1f53bf1deaac6cb4dfd62e
#
_entry.id   a341aa08bb1f53bf1deaac6cb4dfd62e
#
_cell.length_a   1.000
_cell.length_b   1.000
_cell.length_c   1.000
_cell.angle_alpha   90.00
_cell.angle_beta   90.00
_cell.angle_gamma   90.00
#
_symmetry.space_group_name_H-M   'P 1'
#
loop_
_entity.id
_entity.type
_entity.pdbx_description
1 polymer ?
#
loop_
_entity_poly.entity_id
_entity_poly.type
_entity_poly.pdbx_seq_one_letter_code
_entity_poly.pdbx_strand_id
1 'polypeptide(L)'
;MKKLLTLLLFSNILFSLLQAQPVHQIKGTVIEKNSRQPLEFINVMVLGLNKGGVTNAEGHFTIEQVPPGIYRLQATAIGYKSVITPEYILSTKDLNISIEMEENLTELAGVTVTASPFRRDLESPVSLRIIGLQEIEKSPGANRDISRIVQS
;
A
#
# COMPACT_ATOMS: atom_id res chain seq x y z
N MET A 1 24.93 -45.46 -38.63
CA MET A 1 23.64 -45.16 -38.01
C MET A 1 23.63 -45.48 -36.51
N LYS A 2 24.06 -46.66 -36.05
CA LYS A 2 24.06 -47.01 -34.58
C LYS A 2 24.90 -46.04 -33.73
N LYS A 3 26.10 -45.64 -34.18
CA LYS A 3 26.99 -44.70 -33.45
C LYS A 3 26.38 -43.28 -33.33
N LEU A 4 25.62 -42.83 -34.33
CA LEU A 4 24.93 -41.55 -34.25
C LEU A 4 23.77 -41.58 -33.28
N LEU A 5 23.02 -42.67 -33.20
CA LEU A 5 21.92 -42.88 -32.27
C LEU A 5 22.40 -42.92 -30.82
N THR A 6 23.54 -43.60 -30.56
CA THR A 6 24.13 -43.65 -29.21
C THR A 6 24.65 -42.29 -28.74
N LEU A 7 25.23 -41.49 -29.65
CA LEU A 7 25.69 -40.15 -29.34
C LEU A 7 24.51 -39.21 -28.98
N LEU A 8 23.40 -39.34 -29.70
CA LEU A 8 22.19 -38.55 -29.48
C LEU A 8 21.51 -38.94 -28.13
N LEU A 9 21.54 -40.22 -27.79
CA LEU A 9 21.01 -40.74 -26.52
C LEU A 9 21.85 -40.24 -25.32
N PHE A 10 23.18 -40.25 -25.48
CA PHE A 10 24.11 -39.76 -24.48
C PHE A 10 24.00 -38.24 -24.27
N SER A 11 23.77 -37.46 -25.33
CA SER A 11 23.54 -36.05 -25.25
C SER A 11 22.27 -35.71 -24.47
N ASN A 12 21.17 -36.46 -24.62
CA ASN A 12 19.95 -36.28 -23.88
C ASN A 12 20.10 -36.57 -22.38
N ILE A 13 20.88 -37.60 -22.04
CA ILE A 13 21.16 -37.97 -20.63
C ILE A 13 21.99 -36.86 -19.95
N LEU A 14 22.97 -36.31 -20.67
CA LEU A 14 23.80 -35.20 -20.14
C LEU A 14 23.00 -33.94 -19.91
N PHE A 15 22.02 -33.65 -20.77
CA PHE A 15 21.14 -32.46 -20.65
C PHE A 15 20.19 -32.58 -19.46
N SER A 16 19.75 -33.80 -19.10
CA SER A 16 18.87 -34.03 -17.94
C SER A 16 19.56 -33.81 -16.59
N LEU A 17 20.87 -33.95 -16.52
CA LEU A 17 21.63 -33.75 -15.28
C LEU A 17 21.89 -32.27 -14.94
N LEU A 18 21.68 -31.33 -15.88
CA LEU A 18 21.95 -29.91 -15.67
C LEU A 18 20.82 -29.18 -14.93
N GLN A 19 19.67 -29.78 -14.69
CA GLN A 19 18.46 -29.10 -14.21
C GLN A 19 18.23 -29.19 -12.69
N ALA A 20 19.00 -29.95 -11.95
CA ALA A 20 18.78 -30.17 -10.51
C ALA A 20 19.54 -29.13 -9.67
N GLN A 21 19.15 -27.86 -9.72
CA GLN A 21 19.59 -26.91 -8.71
C GLN A 21 18.84 -27.20 -7.39
N PRO A 22 19.55 -27.32 -6.26
CA PRO A 22 18.88 -27.48 -4.98
C PRO A 22 18.01 -26.26 -4.72
N VAL A 23 16.74 -26.50 -4.42
CA VAL A 23 15.79 -25.44 -4.01
C VAL A 23 15.40 -25.71 -2.58
N HIS A 24 15.26 -24.66 -1.81
CA HIS A 24 14.93 -24.69 -0.40
C HIS A 24 13.62 -23.98 -0.13
N GLN A 25 13.13 -24.10 1.08
CA GLN A 25 11.94 -23.40 1.54
C GLN A 25 12.34 -22.39 2.63
N ILE A 26 11.70 -21.23 2.60
CA ILE A 26 11.74 -20.28 3.71
C ILE A 26 10.39 -20.38 4.41
N LYS A 27 10.42 -20.78 5.66
CA LYS A 27 9.25 -20.85 6.55
C LYS A 27 9.38 -19.83 7.64
N GLY A 28 8.25 -19.44 8.21
CA GLY A 28 8.29 -18.57 9.37
C GLY A 28 6.92 -18.23 9.91
N THR A 29 6.96 -17.40 10.93
CA THR A 29 5.76 -16.85 11.57
C THR A 29 5.81 -15.35 11.60
N VAL A 30 4.65 -14.72 11.45
CA VAL A 30 4.48 -13.29 11.62
C VAL A 30 3.60 -13.06 12.83
N ILE A 31 4.08 -12.26 13.77
CA ILE A 31 3.38 -11.93 15.01
C ILE A 31 3.31 -10.43 15.21
N GLU A 32 2.31 -9.97 15.93
CA GLU A 32 2.25 -8.60 16.39
C GLU A 32 3.25 -8.38 17.53
N LYS A 33 3.97 -7.27 17.48
CA LYS A 33 5.06 -6.95 18.42
C LYS A 33 4.59 -6.79 19.87
N ASN A 34 3.42 -6.20 20.08
CA ASN A 34 2.92 -5.85 21.41
C ASN A 34 2.13 -7.01 22.04
N SER A 35 1.15 -7.56 21.31
CA SER A 35 0.26 -8.60 21.82
C SER A 35 0.84 -10.01 21.67
N ARG A 36 1.89 -10.18 20.83
CA ARG A 36 2.46 -11.48 20.47
C ARG A 36 1.49 -12.41 19.75
N GLN A 37 0.36 -11.88 19.29
CA GLN A 37 -0.63 -12.66 18.56
C GLN A 37 -0.18 -12.93 17.11
N PRO A 38 -0.50 -14.10 16.56
CA PRO A 38 -0.20 -14.40 15.17
C PRO A 38 -1.01 -13.48 14.24
N LEU A 39 -0.38 -13.05 13.13
CA LEU A 39 -0.99 -12.18 12.15
C LEU A 39 -1.28 -12.97 10.86
N GLU A 40 -2.56 -13.04 10.49
CA GLU A 40 -3.02 -13.64 9.25
C GLU A 40 -3.01 -12.63 8.08
N PHE A 41 -3.01 -13.14 6.86
CA PHE A 41 -3.05 -12.34 5.61
C PHE A 41 -1.91 -11.34 5.44
N ILE A 42 -0.75 -11.59 6.07
CA ILE A 42 0.45 -10.80 5.85
C ILE A 42 1.14 -11.27 4.57
N ASN A 43 1.40 -10.36 3.65
CA ASN A 43 2.17 -10.66 2.46
C ASN A 43 3.67 -10.58 2.77
N VAL A 44 4.37 -11.70 2.62
CA VAL A 44 5.82 -11.82 2.84
C VAL A 44 6.51 -12.07 1.50
N MET A 45 7.34 -11.13 1.06
CA MET A 45 8.08 -11.19 -0.20
C MET A 45 9.58 -11.31 0.03
N VAL A 46 10.26 -12.08 -0.81
CA VAL A 46 11.72 -12.14 -0.84
C VAL A 46 12.24 -11.02 -1.73
N LEU A 47 13.00 -10.09 -1.15
CA LEU A 47 13.55 -8.96 -1.91
C LEU A 47 14.57 -9.46 -2.94
N GLY A 48 14.43 -9.03 -4.18
CA GLY A 48 15.28 -9.46 -5.30
C GLY A 48 14.82 -10.74 -6.01
N LEU A 49 13.80 -11.43 -5.49
CA LEU A 49 13.14 -12.54 -6.16
C LEU A 49 11.64 -12.24 -6.30
N ASN A 50 11.05 -12.68 -7.40
CA ASN A 50 9.59 -12.59 -7.55
C ASN A 50 8.92 -13.81 -6.86
N LYS A 51 9.21 -13.98 -5.56
CA LYS A 51 8.72 -15.07 -4.73
C LYS A 51 8.23 -14.53 -3.39
N GLY A 52 7.13 -15.07 -2.92
CA GLY A 52 6.52 -14.69 -1.65
C GLY A 52 5.48 -15.69 -1.20
N GLY A 53 4.92 -15.44 -0.03
CA GLY A 53 3.84 -16.20 0.57
C GLY A 53 2.96 -15.29 1.42
N VAL A 54 1.79 -15.79 1.79
CA VAL A 54 0.84 -15.10 2.66
C VAL A 54 0.69 -15.92 3.93
N THR A 55 0.58 -15.26 5.08
CA THR A 55 0.37 -15.95 6.36
C THR A 55 -1.05 -16.50 6.48
N ASN A 56 -1.15 -17.69 7.08
CA ASN A 56 -2.42 -18.31 7.45
C ASN A 56 -2.95 -17.79 8.81
N ALA A 57 -4.03 -18.37 9.32
CA ALA A 57 -4.67 -17.96 10.58
C ALA A 57 -3.73 -18.08 11.80
N GLU A 58 -2.78 -19.00 11.78
CA GLU A 58 -1.77 -19.18 12.83
C GLU A 58 -0.52 -18.32 12.60
N GLY A 59 -0.56 -17.39 11.62
CA GLY A 59 0.54 -16.51 11.27
C GLY A 59 1.71 -17.19 10.55
N HIS A 60 1.57 -18.45 10.11
CA HIS A 60 2.62 -19.17 9.41
C HIS A 60 2.63 -18.86 7.92
N PHE A 61 3.82 -18.72 7.35
CA PHE A 61 4.03 -18.60 5.91
C PHE A 61 5.07 -19.61 5.42
N THR A 62 4.99 -19.95 4.15
CA THR A 62 5.98 -20.79 3.45
C THR A 62 6.23 -20.21 2.07
N ILE A 63 7.50 -20.04 1.72
CA ILE A 63 7.96 -19.63 0.41
C ILE A 63 8.80 -20.75 -0.17
N GLU A 64 8.33 -21.35 -1.24
CA GLU A 64 8.93 -22.53 -1.83
C GLU A 64 9.88 -22.19 -2.98
N GLN A 65 10.73 -23.16 -3.34
CA GLN A 65 11.61 -23.10 -4.49
C GLN A 65 12.54 -21.87 -4.48
N VAL A 66 13.10 -21.55 -3.33
CA VAL A 66 14.07 -20.45 -3.21
C VAL A 66 15.47 -21.05 -3.43
N PRO A 67 16.26 -20.55 -4.40
CA PRO A 67 17.64 -21.01 -4.59
C PRO A 67 18.52 -20.62 -3.41
N PRO A 68 19.66 -21.29 -3.20
CA PRO A 68 20.63 -20.85 -2.20
C PRO A 68 21.10 -19.42 -2.47
N GLY A 69 21.24 -18.60 -1.41
CA GLY A 69 21.62 -17.21 -1.54
C GLY A 69 21.48 -16.43 -0.24
N ILE A 70 21.68 -15.12 -0.33
CA ILE A 70 21.48 -14.19 0.78
C ILE A 70 20.23 -13.37 0.46
N TYR A 71 19.28 -13.37 1.39
CA TYR A 71 17.97 -12.76 1.17
C TYR A 71 17.52 -11.91 2.34
N ARG A 72 16.76 -10.88 2.04
CA ARG A 72 15.94 -10.12 2.97
C ARG A 72 14.48 -10.33 2.60
N LEU A 73 13.63 -10.39 3.61
CA LEU A 73 12.19 -10.49 3.41
C LEU A 73 11.54 -9.16 3.75
N GLN A 74 10.47 -8.85 3.04
CA GLN A 74 9.61 -7.72 3.33
C GLN A 74 8.22 -8.24 3.68
N ALA A 75 7.74 -7.88 4.87
CA ALA A 75 6.38 -8.16 5.30
C ALA A 75 5.53 -6.89 5.17
N THR A 76 4.36 -7.01 4.54
CA THR A 76 3.43 -5.91 4.31
C THR A 76 2.00 -6.35 4.55
N ALA A 77 1.21 -5.47 5.18
CA ALA A 77 -0.23 -5.63 5.35
C ALA A 77 -0.91 -4.28 5.57
N ILE A 78 -2.21 -4.22 5.31
CA ILE A 78 -3.01 -3.03 5.60
C ILE A 78 -3.13 -2.88 7.13
N GLY A 79 -2.91 -1.68 7.65
CA GLY A 79 -2.97 -1.40 9.09
C GLY A 79 -1.69 -1.71 9.86
N TYR A 80 -0.64 -2.19 9.19
CA TYR A 80 0.65 -2.48 9.80
C TYR A 80 1.79 -1.72 9.11
N LYS A 81 2.83 -1.40 9.87
CA LYS A 81 4.06 -0.84 9.33
C LYS A 81 4.80 -1.92 8.53
N SER A 82 5.24 -1.59 7.32
CA SER A 82 6.08 -2.50 6.53
C SER A 82 7.39 -2.79 7.25
N VAL A 83 7.76 -4.06 7.32
CA VAL A 83 8.98 -4.52 7.98
C VAL A 83 9.89 -5.17 6.94
N ILE A 84 11.18 -4.79 6.95
CA ILE A 84 12.23 -5.47 6.19
C ILE A 84 13.14 -6.16 7.20
N THR A 85 13.34 -7.47 6.99
CA THR A 85 14.18 -8.29 7.88
C THR A 85 15.67 -8.04 7.62
N PRO A 86 16.54 -8.43 8.57
CA PRO A 86 17.97 -8.58 8.30
C PRO A 86 18.25 -9.56 7.16
N GLU A 87 19.50 -9.65 6.75
CA GLU A 87 19.97 -10.61 5.77
C GLU A 87 20.05 -12.01 6.36
N TYR A 88 19.47 -12.96 5.65
CA TYR A 88 19.52 -14.38 5.98
C TYR A 88 20.24 -15.17 4.89
N ILE A 89 21.09 -16.10 5.30
CA ILE A 89 21.82 -16.98 4.39
C ILE A 89 21.04 -18.28 4.26
N LEU A 90 20.49 -18.52 3.06
CA LEU A 90 19.88 -19.80 2.68
C LEU A 90 20.92 -20.63 1.96
N SER A 91 21.40 -21.71 2.57
CA SER A 91 22.45 -22.55 1.99
C SER A 91 21.97 -23.99 1.76
N THR A 92 22.06 -24.84 2.79
CA THR A 92 21.76 -26.29 2.68
C THR A 92 20.52 -26.72 3.46
N LYS A 93 19.95 -25.84 4.28
CA LYS A 93 18.79 -26.13 5.13
C LYS A 93 17.71 -25.10 4.89
N ASP A 94 16.47 -25.52 5.10
CA ASP A 94 15.32 -24.62 5.15
C ASP A 94 15.52 -23.58 6.26
N LEU A 95 15.11 -22.36 5.99
CA LEU A 95 15.21 -21.24 6.90
C LEU A 95 13.89 -21.09 7.66
N ASN A 96 13.97 -20.92 8.99
CA ASN A 96 12.80 -20.61 9.81
C ASN A 96 12.98 -19.23 10.47
N ILE A 97 12.02 -18.33 10.24
CA ILE A 97 12.13 -16.91 10.60
C ILE A 97 10.90 -16.49 11.39
N SER A 98 11.10 -15.64 12.40
CA SER A 98 10.02 -14.92 13.06
C SER A 98 10.09 -13.44 12.68
N ILE A 99 8.97 -12.87 12.24
CA ILE A 99 8.84 -11.46 11.87
C ILE A 99 7.86 -10.82 12.84
N GLU A 100 8.28 -9.71 13.45
CA GLU A 100 7.43 -8.91 14.33
C GLU A 100 6.96 -7.67 13.59
N MET A 101 5.66 -7.44 13.54
CA MET A 101 5.05 -6.26 12.92
C MET A 101 4.40 -5.38 13.98
N GLU A 102 4.37 -4.09 13.73
CA GLU A 102 3.77 -3.08 14.57
C GLU A 102 2.57 -2.46 13.85
N GLU A 103 1.45 -2.29 14.55
CA GLU A 103 0.29 -1.59 13.99
C GLU A 103 0.68 -0.18 13.54
N ASN A 104 0.22 0.16 12.35
CA ASN A 104 0.29 1.54 11.87
C ASN A 104 -0.98 2.27 12.30
N LEU A 105 -0.99 2.73 13.55
CA LEU A 105 -2.00 3.66 14.03
C LEU A 105 -1.79 5.00 13.30
N THR A 106 -2.17 5.08 12.03
CA THR A 106 -2.44 6.38 11.44
C THR A 106 -3.66 6.89 12.17
N GLU A 107 -3.46 7.70 13.23
CA GLU A 107 -4.50 8.62 13.66
C GLU A 107 -4.95 9.32 12.37
N LEU A 108 -6.13 9.01 11.93
CA LEU A 108 -6.88 9.90 11.05
C LEU A 108 -6.95 11.19 11.84
N ALA A 109 -5.98 12.09 11.59
CA ALA A 109 -6.06 13.45 12.08
C ALA A 109 -7.47 13.87 11.75
N GLY A 110 -8.29 13.99 12.80
CA GLY A 110 -9.71 14.14 12.67
C GLY A 110 -9.94 15.18 11.61
N VAL A 111 -10.55 14.79 10.51
CA VAL A 111 -11.10 15.75 9.57
C VAL A 111 -12.13 16.47 10.40
N THR A 112 -11.69 17.55 11.07
CA THR A 112 -12.58 18.55 11.60
C THR A 112 -13.27 19.07 10.36
N VAL A 113 -14.40 18.47 10.03
CA VAL A 113 -15.35 19.07 9.11
C VAL A 113 -15.79 20.34 9.84
N THR A 114 -15.01 21.39 9.67
CA THR A 114 -15.51 22.72 9.91
C THR A 114 -16.62 22.83 8.89
N ALA A 115 -17.84 22.49 9.32
CA ALA A 115 -19.02 22.89 8.61
C ALA A 115 -18.91 24.40 8.54
N SER A 116 -18.35 24.92 7.47
CA SER A 116 -18.60 26.27 7.08
C SER A 116 -20.11 26.37 7.09
N PRO A 117 -20.72 27.22 7.95
CA PRO A 117 -22.13 27.45 7.82
C PRO A 117 -22.29 27.81 6.35
N PHE A 118 -23.01 26.98 5.63
CA PHE A 118 -23.32 27.19 4.24
C PHE A 118 -23.80 28.65 4.14
N ARG A 119 -22.90 29.56 3.79
CA ARG A 119 -23.38 30.67 2.98
C ARG A 119 -23.81 29.99 1.69
N ARG A 120 -25.07 29.63 1.62
CA ARG A 120 -25.73 29.57 0.35
C ARG A 120 -25.51 30.97 -0.24
N ASP A 121 -24.48 31.11 -1.05
CA ASP A 121 -24.61 32.02 -2.16
C ASP A 121 -25.76 31.41 -2.96
N LEU A 122 -26.96 31.88 -2.61
CA LEU A 122 -28.07 31.82 -3.51
C LEU A 122 -27.52 32.51 -4.75
N GLU A 123 -27.04 31.71 -5.73
CA GLU A 123 -27.00 32.16 -7.11
C GLU A 123 -28.43 32.58 -7.44
N SER A 124 -28.73 33.79 -7.03
CA SER A 124 -29.88 34.50 -7.46
C SER A 124 -29.57 34.87 -8.91
N PRO A 125 -30.30 34.36 -9.91
CA PRO A 125 -30.10 34.76 -11.30
C PRO A 125 -30.58 36.20 -11.56
N VAL A 126 -30.78 36.95 -10.52
CA VAL A 126 -31.16 38.39 -10.57
C VAL A 126 -30.01 39.16 -9.96
N SER A 127 -29.43 40.05 -10.71
CA SER A 127 -28.37 40.97 -10.27
C SER A 127 -28.88 41.80 -9.06
N LEU A 128 -28.71 41.26 -7.86
CA LEU A 128 -28.95 41.99 -6.62
C LEU A 128 -27.75 42.92 -6.40
N ARG A 129 -27.86 44.15 -6.87
CA ARG A 129 -26.92 45.23 -6.57
C ARG A 129 -27.17 45.65 -5.12
N ILE A 130 -26.33 45.25 -4.21
CA ILE A 130 -26.35 45.72 -2.82
C ILE A 130 -25.77 47.12 -2.80
N ILE A 131 -26.61 48.12 -2.66
CA ILE A 131 -26.22 49.54 -2.53
C ILE A 131 -25.96 49.80 -1.04
N GLY A 132 -24.69 50.02 -0.69
CA GLY A 132 -24.32 50.37 0.68
C GLY A 132 -24.86 51.76 1.10
N LEU A 133 -25.10 51.93 2.40
CA LEU A 133 -25.61 53.19 2.98
C LEU A 133 -24.78 54.41 2.55
N GLN A 134 -23.47 54.25 2.37
CA GLN A 134 -22.56 55.33 1.94
C GLN A 134 -22.76 55.75 0.47
N GLU A 135 -23.29 54.86 -0.36
CA GLU A 135 -23.56 55.16 -1.77
C GLU A 135 -24.86 55.89 -1.95
N ILE A 136 -25.81 55.70 -1.04
CA ILE A 136 -27.07 56.43 -0.97
C ILE A 136 -26.86 57.91 -0.59
N GLU A 137 -25.91 58.17 0.33
CA GLU A 137 -25.60 59.51 0.77
C GLU A 137 -24.84 60.35 -0.28
N LYS A 138 -24.13 59.72 -1.20
CA LYS A 138 -23.34 60.37 -2.25
C LYS A 138 -24.09 60.60 -3.56
N SER A 139 -25.32 60.11 -3.71
CA SER A 139 -26.10 60.29 -4.92
C SER A 139 -26.70 61.69 -4.94
N PRO A 140 -26.29 62.55 -5.89
CA PRO A 140 -26.82 63.89 -5.98
C PRO A 140 -28.30 63.81 -6.38
N GLY A 141 -29.17 64.19 -5.46
CA GLY A 141 -30.62 64.22 -5.67
C GLY A 141 -31.43 63.25 -4.82
N ALA A 142 -30.78 62.42 -4.00
CA ALA A 142 -31.47 61.58 -3.06
C ALA A 142 -31.88 62.39 -1.83
N ASN A 143 -33.01 63.03 -1.91
CA ASN A 143 -33.64 63.74 -0.78
C ASN A 143 -34.26 62.65 0.16
N ARG A 144 -33.45 61.76 0.68
CA ARG A 144 -33.81 60.64 1.62
C ARG A 144 -34.97 59.72 1.18
N ASP A 145 -35.33 59.77 -0.12
CA ASP A 145 -36.41 58.94 -0.64
C ASP A 145 -35.83 57.74 -1.42
N ILE A 146 -35.78 56.58 -0.73
CA ILE A 146 -35.23 55.35 -1.23
C ILE A 146 -36.00 54.79 -2.42
N SER A 147 -37.24 55.18 -2.58
CA SER A 147 -38.12 54.66 -3.64
C SER A 147 -37.72 55.11 -5.06
N ARG A 148 -36.88 56.14 -5.21
CA ARG A 148 -36.40 56.56 -6.52
C ARG A 148 -35.17 55.84 -7.07
N ILE A 149 -34.46 55.17 -6.23
CA ILE A 149 -33.19 54.50 -6.60
C ILE A 149 -33.43 53.13 -7.22
N VAL A 150 -34.58 52.53 -6.96
CA VAL A 150 -34.93 51.18 -7.39
C VAL A 150 -35.48 51.10 -8.82
N GLN A 151 -35.75 52.25 -9.45
CA GLN A 151 -36.35 52.33 -10.80
C GLN A 151 -35.40 52.75 -11.93
N SER A 152 -34.08 52.82 -11.66
CA SER A 152 -33.10 53.17 -12.71
C SER A 152 -32.20 51.99 -13.08
#